data_af170f11d966cdf9537f4926fd1cc228
#
_entry.id   af170f11d966cdf9537f4926fd1cc228
#
_cell.length_a   1.000
_cell.length_b   1.000
_cell.length_c   1.000
_cell.angle_alpha   90.00
_cell.angle_beta   90.00
_cell.angle_gamma   90.00
#
_symmetry.space_group_name_H-M   'P 1'
#
loop_
_entity.id
_entity.type
_entity.pdbx_description
1 polymer ?
#
loop_
_entity_poly.entity_id
_entity_poly.type
_entity_poly.pdbx_seq_one_letter_code
_entity_poly.pdbx_strand_id
1 'polypeptide(L)'
;MADEFESLFKISATGTDLNGHTGTADLLINATSASLSSEVPIDNTDVISAKTICYDLAYASEPTSFLQWAAENGAAGSIDGRGMLIEQAAVSFNTWTGLQPDTAPVIDWIATI
;
A
#
# COMPACT_ATOMS: atom_id res chain seq x y z
N MET A 1 -9.02 -14.32 -12.82
CA MET A 1 -8.37 -13.84 -11.56
C MET A 1 -9.41 -13.31 -10.56
N ALA A 2 -10.22 -12.28 -10.88
CA ALA A 2 -11.25 -11.78 -9.96
C ALA A 2 -12.21 -12.89 -9.48
N ASP A 3 -12.76 -13.68 -10.39
CA ASP A 3 -13.67 -14.79 -10.07
C ASP A 3 -13.04 -15.85 -9.15
N GLU A 4 -11.74 -16.11 -9.31
CA GLU A 4 -11.02 -17.04 -8.43
C GLU A 4 -10.90 -16.48 -7.01
N PHE A 5 -10.61 -15.19 -6.86
CA PHE A 5 -10.57 -14.53 -5.55
C PHE A 5 -11.93 -14.50 -4.88
N GLU A 6 -12.99 -14.19 -5.62
CA GLU A 6 -14.36 -14.25 -5.10
C GLU A 6 -14.71 -15.63 -4.56
N SER A 7 -14.36 -16.68 -5.32
CA SER A 7 -14.63 -18.07 -4.93
C SER A 7 -13.84 -18.50 -3.69
N LEU A 8 -12.54 -18.17 -3.65
CA LEU A 8 -11.64 -18.61 -2.58
C LEU A 8 -11.88 -17.88 -1.25
N PHE A 9 -12.12 -16.56 -1.32
CA PHE A 9 -12.15 -15.71 -0.13
C PHE A 9 -13.55 -15.21 0.22
N LYS A 10 -14.58 -15.56 -0.56
CA LYS A 10 -15.98 -15.12 -0.39
C LYS A 10 -16.10 -13.60 -0.30
N ILE A 11 -15.34 -12.91 -1.11
CA ILE A 11 -15.35 -11.45 -1.27
C ILE A 11 -15.85 -11.08 -2.66
N SER A 12 -16.36 -9.87 -2.82
CA SER A 12 -16.62 -9.32 -4.15
C SER A 12 -15.34 -8.76 -4.73
N ALA A 13 -14.97 -9.18 -5.94
CA ALA A 13 -13.78 -8.72 -6.65
C ALA A 13 -14.12 -8.32 -8.07
N THR A 14 -13.62 -7.18 -8.52
CA THR A 14 -13.83 -6.66 -9.88
C THR A 14 -12.49 -6.29 -10.51
N GLY A 15 -12.26 -6.76 -11.73
CA GLY A 15 -11.13 -6.31 -12.54
C GLY A 15 -11.56 -5.14 -13.43
N THR A 16 -10.74 -4.07 -13.43
CA THR A 16 -10.94 -2.92 -14.32
C THR A 16 -9.58 -2.38 -14.74
N ASP A 17 -9.53 -1.53 -15.78
CA ASP A 17 -8.31 -0.78 -16.04
C ASP A 17 -8.10 0.32 -14.98
N LEU A 18 -6.87 0.82 -14.88
CA LEU A 18 -6.46 1.74 -13.80
C LEU A 18 -7.29 3.03 -13.75
N ASN A 19 -7.72 3.53 -14.89
CA ASN A 19 -8.48 4.78 -14.99
C ASN A 19 -9.98 4.58 -15.21
N GLY A 20 -10.43 3.32 -15.30
CA GLY A 20 -11.82 2.97 -15.53
C GLY A 20 -12.69 2.83 -14.28
N HIS A 21 -12.11 2.95 -13.09
CA HIS A 21 -12.83 2.84 -11.83
C HIS A 21 -13.71 4.07 -11.60
N THR A 22 -14.91 3.85 -11.09
CA THR A 22 -15.84 4.91 -10.66
C THR A 22 -16.13 4.80 -9.16
N GLY A 23 -16.13 5.92 -8.47
CA GLY A 23 -16.37 5.99 -7.03
C GLY A 23 -15.09 6.06 -6.22
N THR A 24 -15.22 6.42 -4.94
CA THR A 24 -14.09 6.59 -4.02
C THR A 24 -13.71 5.28 -3.35
N ALA A 25 -12.42 5.12 -3.05
CA ALA A 25 -11.89 4.00 -2.28
C ALA A 25 -11.72 4.38 -0.80
N ASP A 26 -11.94 3.44 0.11
CA ASP A 26 -11.56 3.59 1.52
C ASP A 26 -10.05 3.36 1.68
N LEU A 27 -9.50 2.38 0.96
CA LEU A 27 -8.08 2.06 0.91
C LEU A 27 -7.63 1.91 -0.54
N LEU A 28 -6.60 2.64 -0.93
CA LEU A 28 -5.98 2.59 -2.25
C LEU A 28 -4.55 2.09 -2.11
N ILE A 29 -4.26 0.92 -2.66
CA ILE A 29 -2.93 0.28 -2.56
C ILE A 29 -2.22 0.32 -3.91
N ASN A 30 -1.02 0.91 -3.95
CA ASN A 30 -0.13 0.81 -5.09
C ASN A 30 0.81 -0.39 -4.90
N ALA A 31 0.56 -1.44 -5.68
CA ALA A 31 1.41 -2.64 -5.75
C ALA A 31 2.17 -2.73 -7.09
N THR A 32 2.27 -1.63 -7.82
CA THR A 32 3.00 -1.55 -9.09
C THR A 32 4.46 -1.16 -8.86
N SER A 33 5.27 -1.31 -9.89
CA SER A 33 6.66 -0.81 -9.89
C SER A 33 6.80 0.68 -10.28
N ALA A 34 5.70 1.38 -10.51
CA ALA A 34 5.70 2.77 -10.99
C ALA A 34 6.46 3.72 -10.05
N SER A 35 6.31 3.57 -8.74
CA SER A 35 7.03 4.39 -7.76
C SER A 35 8.55 4.25 -7.82
N LEU A 36 9.08 3.13 -8.33
CA LEU A 36 10.53 2.95 -8.56
C LEU A 36 11.05 3.82 -9.70
N SER A 37 10.18 4.23 -10.63
CA SER A 37 10.48 5.13 -11.75
C SER A 37 10.02 6.57 -11.49
N SER A 38 9.59 6.88 -10.26
CA SER A 38 8.97 8.17 -9.90
C SER A 38 7.70 8.48 -10.72
N GLU A 39 6.99 7.45 -11.12
CA GLU A 39 5.74 7.56 -11.86
C GLU A 39 4.53 7.31 -10.95
N VAL A 40 3.40 7.90 -11.31
CA VAL A 40 2.11 7.65 -10.66
C VAL A 40 1.30 6.73 -11.59
N PRO A 41 0.86 5.55 -11.12
CA PRO A 41 0.24 4.55 -12.00
C PRO A 41 -1.21 4.88 -12.39
N ILE A 42 -1.79 5.93 -11.80
CA ILE A 42 -3.20 6.27 -11.96
C ILE A 42 -3.37 7.79 -12.06
N ASP A 43 -4.16 8.25 -13.03
CA ASP A 43 -4.52 9.66 -13.21
C ASP A 43 -5.91 9.98 -12.64
N ASN A 44 -6.72 8.97 -12.36
CA ASN A 44 -8.09 9.12 -11.90
C ASN A 44 -8.14 9.56 -10.43
N THR A 45 -8.36 10.84 -10.18
CA THR A 45 -8.45 11.42 -8.84
C THR A 45 -9.80 11.19 -8.16
N ASP A 46 -10.83 10.73 -8.90
CA ASP A 46 -12.17 10.47 -8.35
C ASP A 46 -12.17 9.30 -7.35
N VAL A 47 -11.13 8.47 -7.36
CA VAL A 47 -10.95 7.37 -6.39
C VAL A 47 -10.57 7.88 -4.99
N ILE A 48 -10.08 9.11 -4.85
CA ILE A 48 -9.64 9.71 -3.59
C ILE A 48 -10.75 10.56 -2.98
N SER A 49 -10.95 10.38 -1.68
CA SER A 49 -11.79 11.24 -0.83
C SER A 49 -11.03 11.63 0.44
N ALA A 50 -11.61 12.52 1.21
CA ALA A 50 -11.09 12.91 2.54
C ALA A 50 -11.09 11.76 3.58
N LYS A 51 -11.52 10.56 3.20
CA LYS A 51 -11.49 9.34 4.04
C LYS A 51 -10.55 8.28 3.49
N THR A 52 -10.04 8.45 2.27
CA THR A 52 -9.18 7.46 1.61
C THR A 52 -7.81 7.41 2.26
N ILE A 53 -7.38 6.22 2.65
CA ILE A 53 -5.99 5.94 3.02
C ILE A 53 -5.25 5.39 1.80
N CYS A 54 -4.11 5.96 1.46
CA CYS A 54 -3.27 5.50 0.37
C CYS A 54 -2.04 4.75 0.91
N TYR A 55 -1.80 3.57 0.35
CA TYR A 55 -0.70 2.69 0.75
C TYR A 55 0.17 2.38 -0.46
N ASP A 56 1.46 2.70 -0.39
CA ASP A 56 2.43 2.30 -1.40
C ASP A 56 3.28 1.15 -0.87
N LEU A 57 3.37 0.05 -1.59
CA LEU A 57 4.26 -1.05 -1.21
C LEU A 57 5.73 -0.69 -1.40
N ALA A 58 6.05 0.31 -2.22
CA ALA A 58 7.37 0.90 -2.30
C ALA A 58 7.65 1.81 -1.09
N TYR A 59 8.92 2.07 -0.84
CA TYR A 59 9.38 3.00 0.20
C TYR A 59 10.66 3.71 -0.24
N ALA A 60 10.87 4.91 0.31
CA ALA A 60 12.05 5.72 0.07
C ALA A 60 12.30 6.62 1.29
N SER A 61 13.41 7.39 1.29
CA SER A 61 13.67 8.41 2.32
C SER A 61 12.64 9.55 2.30
N GLU A 62 12.17 9.88 1.10
CA GLU A 62 11.09 10.85 0.88
C GLU A 62 9.80 10.12 0.47
N PRO A 63 8.63 10.74 0.61
CA PRO A 63 7.38 10.17 0.11
C PRO A 63 7.47 9.82 -1.36
N THR A 64 6.99 8.64 -1.74
CA THR A 64 6.95 8.22 -3.14
C THR A 64 6.06 9.12 -4.00
N SER A 65 6.24 9.12 -5.31
CA SER A 65 5.41 9.91 -6.22
C SER A 65 3.91 9.61 -6.06
N PHE A 66 3.57 8.35 -5.83
CA PHE A 66 2.19 7.95 -5.56
C PHE A 66 1.65 8.57 -4.25
N LEU A 67 2.43 8.56 -3.17
CA LEU A 67 2.00 9.14 -1.89
C LEU A 67 1.96 10.68 -1.94
N GLN A 68 2.85 11.31 -2.69
CA GLN A 68 2.76 12.76 -2.95
C GLN A 68 1.49 13.11 -3.72
N TRP A 69 1.22 12.41 -4.81
CA TRP A 69 -0.01 12.54 -5.59
C TRP A 69 -1.27 12.34 -4.72
N ALA A 70 -1.27 11.32 -3.86
CA ALA A 70 -2.38 11.06 -2.95
C ALA A 70 -2.64 12.24 -1.99
N ALA A 71 -1.58 12.79 -1.40
CA ALA A 71 -1.67 13.94 -0.50
C ALA A 71 -2.18 15.20 -1.23
N GLU A 72 -1.68 15.48 -2.44
CA GLU A 72 -2.10 16.60 -3.28
C GLU A 72 -3.58 16.52 -3.69
N ASN A 73 -4.12 15.30 -3.78
CA ASN A 73 -5.52 15.05 -4.13
C ASN A 73 -6.43 14.80 -2.92
N GLY A 74 -5.96 15.10 -1.70
CA GLY A 74 -6.80 15.17 -0.50
C GLY A 74 -7.05 13.85 0.21
N ALA A 75 -6.17 12.85 0.06
CA ALA A 75 -6.22 11.63 0.85
C ALA A 75 -6.14 11.92 2.36
N ALA A 76 -6.84 11.14 3.17
CA ALA A 76 -6.85 11.26 4.62
C ALA A 76 -5.50 10.90 5.28
N GLY A 77 -4.76 9.99 4.64
CA GLY A 77 -3.45 9.56 5.12
C GLY A 77 -2.71 8.74 4.08
N SER A 78 -1.41 8.59 4.28
CA SER A 78 -0.54 7.83 3.40
C SER A 78 0.45 6.99 4.22
N ILE A 79 0.69 5.77 3.75
CA ILE A 79 1.55 4.77 4.39
C ILE A 79 2.48 4.20 3.33
N ASP A 80 3.76 4.08 3.61
CA ASP A 80 4.74 3.41 2.75
C ASP A 80 5.00 1.96 3.15
N GLY A 81 5.78 1.26 2.34
CA GLY A 81 6.05 -0.17 2.50
C GLY A 81 7.02 -0.54 3.61
N ARG A 82 7.59 0.41 4.37
CA ARG A 82 8.59 0.11 5.42
C ARG A 82 8.03 -0.78 6.52
N GLY A 83 6.83 -0.46 7.01
CA GLY A 83 6.16 -1.29 8.02
C GLY A 83 5.91 -2.72 7.53
N MET A 84 5.40 -2.87 6.32
CA MET A 84 5.18 -4.18 5.70
C MET A 84 6.49 -4.98 5.59
N LEU A 85 7.58 -4.34 5.18
CA LEU A 85 8.89 -4.97 5.08
C LEU A 85 9.35 -5.56 6.43
N ILE A 86 9.19 -4.81 7.51
CA ILE A 86 9.57 -5.24 8.86
C ILE A 86 8.68 -6.40 9.33
N GLU A 87 7.38 -6.27 9.19
CA GLU A 87 6.43 -7.28 9.67
C GLU A 87 6.57 -8.60 8.91
N GLN A 88 6.74 -8.57 7.58
CA GLN A 88 6.95 -9.79 6.82
C GLN A 88 8.30 -10.46 7.16
N ALA A 89 9.33 -9.67 7.45
CA ALA A 89 10.62 -10.20 7.89
C ALA A 89 10.51 -10.90 9.26
N ALA A 90 9.74 -10.33 10.19
CA ALA A 90 9.47 -10.95 11.49
C ALA A 90 8.73 -12.29 11.36
N VAL A 91 7.76 -12.39 10.45
CA VAL A 91 7.06 -13.66 10.15
C VAL A 91 8.01 -14.69 9.57
N SER A 92 8.87 -14.30 8.63
CA SER A 92 9.89 -15.18 8.05
C SER A 92 10.87 -15.67 9.11
N PHE A 93 11.34 -14.78 9.97
CA PHE A 93 12.24 -15.13 11.08
C PHE A 93 11.58 -16.14 12.03
N ASN A 94 10.32 -15.91 12.40
CA ASN A 94 9.57 -16.85 13.22
C ASN A 94 9.45 -18.23 12.54
N THR A 95 9.17 -18.26 11.25
CA THR A 95 9.04 -19.51 10.49
C THR A 95 10.36 -20.30 10.48
N TRP A 96 11.50 -19.63 10.40
CA TRP A 96 12.80 -20.28 10.34
C TRP A 96 13.37 -20.67 11.71
N THR A 97 13.08 -19.90 12.75
CA THR A 97 13.72 -20.05 14.07
C THR A 97 12.76 -20.48 15.19
N GLY A 98 11.47 -20.34 15.00
CA GLY A 98 10.45 -20.51 16.05
C GLY A 98 10.39 -19.36 17.05
N LEU A 99 11.16 -18.28 16.84
CA LEU A 99 11.20 -17.12 17.73
C LEU A 99 10.43 -15.95 17.10
N GLN A 100 9.59 -15.30 17.91
CA GLN A 100 8.85 -14.12 17.48
C GLN A 100 9.60 -12.86 17.93
N PRO A 101 10.20 -12.08 17.00
CA PRO A 101 10.85 -10.83 17.36
C PRO A 101 9.81 -9.74 17.63
N ASP A 102 10.16 -8.80 18.51
CA ASP A 102 9.40 -7.57 18.69
C ASP A 102 9.75 -6.58 17.56
N THR A 103 8.76 -6.19 16.77
CA THR A 103 8.93 -5.30 15.62
C THR A 103 8.86 -3.82 15.99
N ALA A 104 8.22 -3.47 17.12
CA ALA A 104 8.00 -2.08 17.50
C ALA A 104 9.29 -1.24 17.57
N PRO A 105 10.39 -1.70 18.20
CA PRO A 105 11.63 -0.92 18.24
C PRO A 105 12.24 -0.66 16.86
N VAL A 106 12.06 -1.59 15.91
CA VAL A 106 12.57 -1.44 14.53
C VAL A 106 11.71 -0.46 13.74
N ILE A 107 10.39 -0.53 13.91
CA ILE A 107 9.45 0.42 13.30
C ILE A 107 9.73 1.83 13.78
N ASP A 108 9.90 2.02 15.08
CA ASP A 108 10.22 3.32 15.67
C ASP A 108 11.57 3.86 15.16
N TRP A 109 12.57 3.01 15.07
CA TRP A 109 13.89 3.41 14.56
C TRP A 109 13.84 3.82 13.08
N ILE A 110 13.18 3.03 12.21
CA ILE A 110 13.13 3.33 10.77
C ILE A 110 12.35 4.61 10.47
N ALA A 111 11.42 4.99 11.35
CA ALA A 111 10.69 6.26 11.25
C ALA A 111 11.59 7.48 11.46
N THR A 112 12.79 7.30 12.05
CA THR A 112 13.74 8.39 12.33
C THR A 112 14.76 8.61 11.22
N ILE A 113 14.83 7.71 10.28
CA ILE A 113 15.77 7.76 9.15
C ILE A 113 15.03 7.96 7.84
#